data_5a0b8125d9597c37b9e801ae995f2f0d
#
_entry.id   5a0b8125d9597c37b9e801ae995f2f0d
#
_cell.length_a   1.000
_cell.length_b   1.000
_cell.length_c   1.000
_cell.angle_alpha   90.00
_cell.angle_beta   90.00
_cell.angle_gamma   90.00
#
_symmetry.space_group_name_H-M   'P 1'
#
loop_
_entity.id
_entity.type
_entity.pdbx_description
1 polymer ?
#
loop_
_entity_poly.entity_id
_entity_poly.type
_entity_poly.pdbx_seq_one_letter_code
_entity_poly.pdbx_strand_id
1 'polypeptide(L)'
;MAAKDVQFGNEVRQKMVNGVNVLANAVKVTLGPKGRNVVVDRAFGGPHITKDGVTVAKEIELKDKFENMGAQMVKEVASKTNDVAGDGTTTATVLAQAIVAEGMKYVTAGMNPTDLKRGIDKAVNALVEELKNIAKPCDTSKEIAQVGSISANSDEQVGAIIAEAMEKVGKEGVITVEDGKSLENELDVVEGMQFDRGYLSPYFINDAEKQLAALDNPFVLLFDKKISNIRDLLPVLEQIAKTSRPLLIIAEDVEGEALATLVVNNLRGILKTVAVKAPGFGDRRKAMLQDIAILTGGTVISEEVGLSLEKATLEDLGQAKRIEIGKENTTIIDGFGDAALIEARVGEIRQQIDVATSDYDKEKLQERVAKLAGGVAVIKVGAATEVEMKEKKDRVEDALHATRAAVEEGVVAGGGVALLRARAALAKVETANADQDAGVQIVLRAVESPLRQIVKNAGGEPSVVVNKVLEGKGNYGYNAGNDTYGDMLEMGVLDPAKVTRSALQHAASIAGLMLTTDCMIAEIPEDKPAMPDMGGMGGMGGMGGMM
;
A
#
# COMPACT_ATOMS: atom_id res chain seq x y z
N MET A 1 30.37 15.86 12.21
CA MET A 1 29.14 16.17 11.45
C MET A 1 29.57 16.66 10.08
N ALA A 2 29.02 16.09 9.01
CA ALA A 2 29.30 16.56 7.66
C ALA A 2 28.85 18.02 7.50
N ALA A 3 29.58 18.80 6.71
CA ALA A 3 29.22 20.19 6.40
C ALA A 3 27.86 20.22 5.65
N LYS A 4 27.10 21.28 5.86
CA LYS A 4 25.78 21.46 5.23
C LYS A 4 25.84 22.60 4.20
N ASP A 5 25.23 22.38 3.04
CA ASP A 5 24.90 23.41 2.06
C ASP A 5 23.52 23.97 2.37
N VAL A 6 23.39 25.28 2.50
CA VAL A 6 22.16 25.97 2.88
C VAL A 6 21.80 26.96 1.78
N GLN A 7 20.65 26.75 1.12
CA GLN A 7 20.18 27.61 0.04
C GLN A 7 18.81 28.21 0.38
N PHE A 8 18.56 29.44 -0.12
CA PHE A 8 17.40 30.24 0.25
C PHE A 8 16.67 30.80 -0.99
N GLY A 9 15.43 31.19 -0.80
CA GLY A 9 14.65 32.02 -1.70
C GLY A 9 14.33 31.35 -3.04
N ASN A 10 14.33 32.15 -4.13
CA ASN A 10 13.83 31.69 -5.42
C ASN A 10 14.69 30.60 -6.08
N GLU A 11 16.01 30.62 -5.86
CA GLU A 11 16.90 29.63 -6.47
C GLU A 11 16.58 28.22 -5.96
N VAL A 12 16.44 28.07 -4.64
CA VAL A 12 16.12 26.76 -4.05
C VAL A 12 14.70 26.31 -4.40
N ARG A 13 13.75 27.25 -4.47
CA ARG A 13 12.39 26.93 -4.92
C ARG A 13 12.36 26.40 -6.36
N GLN A 14 13.19 27.00 -7.25
CA GLN A 14 13.27 26.52 -8.63
C GLN A 14 13.83 25.11 -8.72
N LYS A 15 14.88 24.79 -7.96
CA LYS A 15 15.44 23.43 -7.87
C LYS A 15 14.40 22.44 -7.35
N MET A 16 13.69 22.80 -6.29
CA MET A 16 12.62 21.97 -5.75
C MET A 16 11.54 21.67 -6.81
N VAL A 17 11.08 22.70 -7.55
CA VAL A 17 10.10 22.55 -8.64
C VAL A 17 10.63 21.68 -9.78
N ASN A 18 11.92 21.80 -10.12
CA ASN A 18 12.55 20.93 -11.10
C ASN A 18 12.48 19.47 -10.69
N GLY A 19 12.80 19.15 -9.43
CA GLY A 19 12.67 17.79 -8.88
C GLY A 19 11.25 17.25 -8.95
N VAL A 20 10.26 18.07 -8.56
CA VAL A 20 8.83 17.74 -8.72
C VAL A 20 8.50 17.39 -10.17
N ASN A 21 8.96 18.23 -11.11
CA ASN A 21 8.65 18.05 -12.53
C ASN A 21 9.30 16.78 -13.10
N VAL A 22 10.52 16.47 -12.73
CA VAL A 22 11.20 15.25 -13.20
C VAL A 22 10.41 14.02 -12.77
N LEU A 23 10.09 13.91 -11.47
CA LEU A 23 9.34 12.77 -10.97
C LEU A 23 7.93 12.70 -11.55
N ALA A 24 7.17 13.80 -11.48
CA ALA A 24 5.78 13.79 -11.95
C ALA A 24 5.68 13.55 -13.47
N ASN A 25 6.64 14.03 -14.27
CA ASN A 25 6.65 13.76 -15.71
C ASN A 25 6.92 12.30 -16.04
N ALA A 26 7.73 11.59 -15.22
CA ALA A 26 7.94 10.15 -15.37
C ALA A 26 6.69 9.35 -14.99
N VAL A 27 6.01 9.73 -13.89
CA VAL A 27 4.84 9.02 -13.38
C VAL A 27 3.60 9.26 -14.27
N LYS A 28 3.30 10.48 -14.66
CA LYS A 28 2.02 10.85 -15.34
C LYS A 28 1.81 10.23 -16.72
N VAL A 29 2.84 9.66 -17.35
CA VAL A 29 2.70 8.96 -18.63
C VAL A 29 1.89 7.68 -18.51
N THR A 30 1.75 7.15 -17.30
CA THR A 30 1.01 5.93 -17.00
C THR A 30 -0.49 6.16 -16.82
N LEU A 31 -0.95 7.42 -16.67
CA LEU A 31 -2.31 7.76 -16.28
C LEU A 31 -3.34 7.48 -17.37
N GLY A 32 -4.42 6.80 -16.99
CA GLY A 32 -5.62 6.57 -17.80
C GLY A 32 -5.50 5.38 -18.75
N PRO A 33 -6.60 5.06 -19.50
CA PRO A 33 -6.71 3.84 -20.30
C PRO A 33 -5.69 3.75 -21.44
N LYS A 34 -5.17 4.88 -21.92
CA LYS A 34 -4.11 4.95 -22.93
C LYS A 34 -2.76 5.38 -22.32
N GLY A 35 -2.61 5.21 -21.01
CA GLY A 35 -1.33 5.34 -20.31
C GLY A 35 -0.31 4.31 -20.80
N ARG A 36 0.97 4.68 -20.73
CA ARG A 36 2.09 3.86 -21.25
C ARG A 36 2.94 3.32 -20.13
N ASN A 37 3.61 2.21 -20.42
CA ASN A 37 4.57 1.61 -19.51
C ASN A 37 5.80 2.49 -19.32
N VAL A 38 6.38 2.41 -18.13
CA VAL A 38 7.71 2.91 -17.81
C VAL A 38 8.63 1.71 -17.64
N VAL A 39 9.85 1.81 -18.17
CA VAL A 39 10.88 0.79 -18.04
C VAL A 39 11.91 1.29 -17.04
N VAL A 40 12.16 0.50 -16.01
CA VAL A 40 13.10 0.80 -14.93
C VAL A 40 14.27 -0.17 -15.01
N ASP A 41 15.49 0.35 -14.94
CA ASP A 41 16.71 -0.46 -14.88
C ASP A 41 16.86 -1.11 -13.51
N ARG A 42 17.42 -2.31 -13.46
CA ARG A 42 17.70 -3.04 -12.22
C ARG A 42 19.16 -3.46 -12.17
N ALA A 43 19.75 -3.38 -10.99
CA ALA A 43 21.13 -3.80 -10.76
C ALA A 43 21.35 -5.31 -11.02
N PHE A 44 20.28 -6.13 -10.85
CA PHE A 44 20.30 -7.57 -11.09
C PHE A 44 19.00 -7.99 -11.79
N GLY A 45 19.09 -8.85 -12.80
CA GLY A 45 17.96 -9.34 -13.59
C GLY A 45 17.65 -8.47 -14.81
N GLY A 46 16.48 -8.67 -15.40
CA GLY A 46 15.98 -7.87 -16.53
C GLY A 46 15.34 -6.56 -16.07
N PRO A 47 15.16 -5.59 -16.98
CA PRO A 47 14.47 -4.34 -16.66
C PRO A 47 13.04 -4.61 -16.19
N HIS A 48 12.59 -3.80 -15.20
CA HIS A 48 11.22 -3.86 -14.72
C HIS A 48 10.32 -2.98 -15.58
N ILE A 49 9.19 -3.52 -16.03
CA ILE A 49 8.19 -2.80 -16.82
C ILE A 49 6.94 -2.64 -15.96
N THR A 50 6.49 -1.41 -15.75
CA THR A 50 5.33 -1.13 -14.90
C THR A 50 4.50 0.05 -15.41
N LYS A 51 3.23 0.09 -15.02
CA LYS A 51 2.32 1.25 -15.11
C LYS A 51 1.98 1.80 -13.73
N ASP A 52 2.37 1.13 -12.65
CA ASP A 52 2.09 1.60 -11.30
C ASP A 52 2.89 2.86 -10.99
N GLY A 53 2.17 3.91 -10.58
CA GLY A 53 2.74 5.23 -10.31
C GLY A 53 3.64 5.27 -9.09
N VAL A 54 3.34 4.51 -8.03
CA VAL A 54 4.19 4.49 -6.82
C VAL A 54 5.50 3.76 -7.07
N THR A 55 5.47 2.67 -7.82
CA THR A 55 6.69 1.94 -8.24
C THR A 55 7.61 2.83 -9.06
N VAL A 56 7.06 3.53 -10.07
CA VAL A 56 7.85 4.51 -10.85
C VAL A 56 8.41 5.62 -9.95
N ALA A 57 7.60 6.17 -9.05
CA ALA A 57 8.03 7.24 -8.15
C ALA A 57 9.16 6.81 -7.21
N LYS A 58 9.13 5.57 -6.71
CA LYS A 58 10.15 5.01 -5.81
C LYS A 58 11.52 4.92 -6.45
N GLU A 59 11.60 4.69 -7.75
CA GLU A 59 12.85 4.54 -8.50
C GLU A 59 13.52 5.87 -8.88
N ILE A 60 12.82 7.01 -8.74
CA ILE A 60 13.39 8.31 -9.09
C ILE A 60 14.30 8.83 -7.98
N GLU A 61 15.58 8.96 -8.30
CA GLU A 61 16.59 9.60 -7.48
C GLU A 61 17.45 10.53 -8.33
N LEU A 62 17.64 11.78 -7.89
CA LEU A 62 18.31 12.82 -8.65
C LEU A 62 19.68 13.13 -8.06
N LYS A 63 20.63 13.51 -8.92
CA LYS A 63 22.01 13.82 -8.52
C LYS A 63 22.10 15.11 -7.71
N ASP A 64 21.39 16.17 -8.12
CA ASP A 64 21.31 17.41 -7.35
C ASP A 64 20.46 17.18 -6.11
N LYS A 65 21.02 17.39 -4.92
CA LYS A 65 20.36 17.09 -3.65
C LYS A 65 19.13 17.95 -3.41
N PHE A 66 19.11 19.19 -3.89
CA PHE A 66 17.96 20.09 -3.74
C PHE A 66 16.82 19.71 -4.69
N GLU A 67 17.15 19.36 -5.93
CA GLU A 67 16.15 18.79 -6.86
C GLU A 67 15.62 17.45 -6.32
N ASN A 68 16.52 16.62 -5.78
CA ASN A 68 16.12 15.33 -5.19
C ASN A 68 15.16 15.50 -4.01
N MET A 69 15.37 16.50 -3.13
CA MET A 69 14.41 16.79 -2.06
C MET A 69 13.02 17.11 -2.59
N GLY A 70 12.92 17.88 -3.69
CA GLY A 70 11.65 18.14 -4.37
C GLY A 70 10.99 16.86 -4.91
N ALA A 71 11.77 15.99 -5.53
CA ALA A 71 11.30 14.67 -5.99
C ALA A 71 10.84 13.78 -4.82
N GLN A 72 11.62 13.72 -3.73
CA GLN A 72 11.26 12.91 -2.55
C GLN A 72 9.95 13.38 -1.88
N MET A 73 9.66 14.69 -1.85
CA MET A 73 8.39 15.19 -1.34
C MET A 73 7.20 14.69 -2.17
N VAL A 74 7.31 14.65 -3.50
CA VAL A 74 6.23 14.09 -4.35
C VAL A 74 6.20 12.56 -4.28
N LYS A 75 7.34 11.90 -4.10
CA LYS A 75 7.37 10.46 -3.79
C LYS A 75 6.56 10.14 -2.54
N GLU A 76 6.64 10.98 -1.49
CA GLU A 76 5.84 10.82 -0.27
C GLU A 76 4.33 10.96 -0.57
N VAL A 77 3.91 11.84 -1.49
CA VAL A 77 2.50 11.94 -1.93
C VAL A 77 2.02 10.61 -2.50
N ALA A 78 2.78 10.02 -3.43
CA ALA A 78 2.43 8.75 -4.04
C ALA A 78 2.39 7.61 -3.00
N SER A 79 3.41 7.52 -2.13
CA SER A 79 3.49 6.49 -1.09
C SER A 79 2.35 6.58 -0.09
N LYS A 80 2.03 7.78 0.42
CA LYS A 80 0.90 7.97 1.35
C LYS A 80 -0.45 7.66 0.72
N THR A 81 -0.63 7.97 -0.56
CA THR A 81 -1.86 7.64 -1.27
C THR A 81 -1.99 6.12 -1.42
N ASN A 82 -0.90 5.44 -1.73
CA ASN A 82 -0.86 3.99 -1.76
C ASN A 82 -1.19 3.36 -0.39
N ASP A 83 -0.56 3.84 0.69
CA ASP A 83 -0.79 3.32 2.05
C ASP A 83 -2.26 3.42 2.50
N VAL A 84 -2.98 4.49 2.09
CA VAL A 84 -4.35 4.76 2.54
C VAL A 84 -5.41 4.16 1.63
N ALA A 85 -5.20 4.20 0.32
CA ALA A 85 -6.21 3.84 -0.69
C ALA A 85 -5.77 2.72 -1.64
N GLY A 86 -4.50 2.37 -1.66
CA GLY A 86 -3.91 1.31 -2.50
C GLY A 86 -3.92 1.61 -4.00
N ASP A 87 -4.47 2.74 -4.41
CA ASP A 87 -4.57 3.20 -5.81
C ASP A 87 -4.55 4.75 -5.85
N GLY A 88 -4.57 5.33 -7.06
CA GLY A 88 -4.62 6.78 -7.26
C GLY A 88 -3.28 7.51 -7.10
N THR A 89 -2.18 6.80 -7.03
CA THR A 89 -0.82 7.31 -6.84
C THR A 89 -0.40 8.26 -7.96
N THR A 90 -0.72 7.92 -9.20
CA THR A 90 -0.48 8.76 -10.38
C THR A 90 -1.35 10.02 -10.35
N THR A 91 -2.62 9.92 -10.01
CA THR A 91 -3.53 11.06 -9.87
C THR A 91 -3.04 12.03 -8.80
N ALA A 92 -2.61 11.51 -7.65
CA ALA A 92 -2.06 12.31 -6.55
C ALA A 92 -0.79 13.06 -6.98
N THR A 93 0.10 12.39 -7.71
CA THR A 93 1.33 12.99 -8.27
C THR A 93 1.02 14.12 -9.26
N VAL A 94 0.05 13.92 -10.15
CA VAL A 94 -0.40 14.94 -11.12
C VAL A 94 -1.01 16.14 -10.41
N LEU A 95 -1.85 15.92 -9.39
CA LEU A 95 -2.44 16.99 -8.59
C LEU A 95 -1.37 17.76 -7.81
N ALA A 96 -0.41 17.08 -7.20
CA ALA A 96 0.69 17.72 -6.47
C ALA A 96 1.53 18.61 -7.40
N GLN A 97 1.91 18.11 -8.58
CA GLN A 97 2.61 18.90 -9.59
C GLN A 97 1.82 20.15 -9.99
N ALA A 98 0.52 19.99 -10.21
CA ALA A 98 -0.34 21.11 -10.64
C ALA A 98 -0.47 22.18 -9.56
N ILE A 99 -0.69 21.77 -8.29
CA ILE A 99 -0.80 22.70 -7.16
C ILE A 99 0.53 23.46 -6.96
N VAL A 100 1.66 22.75 -6.99
CA VAL A 100 2.99 23.38 -6.86
C VAL A 100 3.26 24.34 -8.02
N ALA A 101 3.01 23.92 -9.26
CA ALA A 101 3.27 24.75 -10.45
C ALA A 101 2.41 26.01 -10.49
N GLU A 102 1.12 25.91 -10.14
CA GLU A 102 0.24 27.08 -10.05
C GLU A 102 0.59 27.95 -8.83
N GLY A 103 0.81 27.35 -7.66
CA GLY A 103 1.10 28.06 -6.42
C GLY A 103 2.40 28.86 -6.47
N MET A 104 3.45 28.32 -7.08
CA MET A 104 4.73 29.00 -7.22
C MET A 104 4.65 30.31 -8.05
N LYS A 105 3.69 30.42 -8.97
CA LYS A 105 3.45 31.68 -9.70
C LYS A 105 3.03 32.79 -8.74
N TYR A 106 2.16 32.48 -7.79
CA TYR A 106 1.69 33.45 -6.80
C TYR A 106 2.74 33.77 -5.73
N VAL A 107 3.50 32.76 -5.27
CA VAL A 107 4.63 32.97 -4.35
C VAL A 107 5.69 33.87 -4.99
N THR A 108 6.05 33.63 -6.27
CA THR A 108 7.01 34.46 -7.02
C THR A 108 6.47 35.89 -7.25
N ALA A 109 5.16 36.05 -7.38
CA ALA A 109 4.50 37.35 -7.48
C ALA A 109 4.42 38.10 -6.13
N GLY A 110 4.92 37.53 -5.03
CA GLY A 110 5.00 38.15 -3.71
C GLY A 110 3.80 37.96 -2.80
N MET A 111 2.88 37.05 -3.12
CA MET A 111 1.78 36.70 -2.22
C MET A 111 2.27 35.89 -1.02
N ASN A 112 1.57 35.99 0.11
CA ASN A 112 1.94 35.33 1.34
C ASN A 112 1.73 33.80 1.24
N PRO A 113 2.82 32.98 1.27
CA PRO A 113 2.69 31.53 1.11
C PRO A 113 1.84 30.85 2.17
N THR A 114 1.85 31.37 3.40
CA THR A 114 1.06 30.81 4.51
C THR A 114 -0.43 31.03 4.27
N ASP A 115 -0.84 32.18 3.77
CA ASP A 115 -2.24 32.46 3.45
C ASP A 115 -2.68 31.73 2.17
N LEU A 116 -1.80 31.61 1.17
CA LEU A 116 -2.03 30.73 0.01
C LEU A 116 -2.35 29.29 0.49
N LYS A 117 -1.51 28.76 1.39
CA LYS A 117 -1.75 27.41 1.97
C LYS A 117 -3.09 27.32 2.70
N ARG A 118 -3.45 28.31 3.51
CA ARG A 118 -4.76 28.33 4.19
C ARG A 118 -5.92 28.32 3.21
N GLY A 119 -5.80 29.04 2.10
CA GLY A 119 -6.77 29.02 1.00
C GLY A 119 -6.88 27.65 0.33
N ILE A 120 -5.74 27.01 0.06
CA ILE A 120 -5.66 25.65 -0.49
C ILE A 120 -6.34 24.66 0.47
N ASP A 121 -6.02 24.71 1.77
CA ASP A 121 -6.60 23.81 2.78
C ASP A 121 -8.13 23.95 2.85
N LYS A 122 -8.67 25.19 2.83
CA LYS A 122 -10.12 25.43 2.80
C LYS A 122 -10.79 24.88 1.53
N ALA A 123 -10.15 25.10 0.38
CA ALA A 123 -10.64 24.60 -0.91
C ALA A 123 -10.70 23.07 -0.94
N VAL A 124 -9.64 22.41 -0.48
CA VAL A 124 -9.56 20.94 -0.44
C VAL A 124 -10.62 20.35 0.49
N ASN A 125 -10.82 20.95 1.68
CA ASN A 125 -11.86 20.48 2.59
C ASN A 125 -13.25 20.59 1.97
N ALA A 126 -13.56 21.69 1.27
CA ALA A 126 -14.84 21.86 0.57
C ALA A 126 -15.02 20.83 -0.57
N LEU A 127 -13.95 20.54 -1.32
CA LEU A 127 -13.98 19.51 -2.36
C LEU A 127 -14.17 18.10 -1.80
N VAL A 128 -13.52 17.79 -0.68
CA VAL A 128 -13.63 16.48 -0.01
C VAL A 128 -15.06 16.25 0.46
N GLU A 129 -15.69 17.24 1.09
CA GLU A 129 -17.09 17.13 1.49
C GLU A 129 -18.01 16.96 0.28
N GLU A 130 -17.78 17.69 -0.81
CA GLU A 130 -18.58 17.54 -2.02
C GLU A 130 -18.37 16.18 -2.68
N LEU A 131 -17.15 15.65 -2.71
CA LEU A 131 -16.87 14.29 -3.22
C LEU A 131 -17.64 13.22 -2.43
N LYS A 132 -17.75 13.35 -1.11
CA LYS A 132 -18.60 12.48 -0.28
C LYS A 132 -20.08 12.59 -0.63
N ASN A 133 -20.57 13.82 -0.88
CA ASN A 133 -21.97 14.08 -1.21
C ASN A 133 -22.39 13.48 -2.57
N ILE A 134 -21.48 13.47 -3.55
CA ILE A 134 -21.75 12.93 -4.88
C ILE A 134 -21.43 11.43 -5.02
N ALA A 135 -20.76 10.86 -4.01
CA ALA A 135 -20.43 9.42 -4.00
C ALA A 135 -21.70 8.57 -3.93
N LYS A 136 -21.72 7.47 -4.69
CA LYS A 136 -22.77 6.47 -4.66
C LYS A 136 -22.24 5.19 -4.01
N PRO A 137 -23.04 4.50 -3.17
CA PRO A 137 -22.65 3.20 -2.63
C PRO A 137 -22.26 2.21 -3.74
N CYS A 138 -21.26 1.38 -3.47
CA CYS A 138 -20.82 0.30 -4.36
C CYS A 138 -21.25 -1.04 -3.75
N ASP A 139 -22.46 -1.49 -4.09
CA ASP A 139 -23.08 -2.62 -3.41
C ASP A 139 -23.26 -3.86 -4.28
N THR A 140 -23.29 -3.71 -5.60
CA THR A 140 -23.53 -4.80 -6.52
C THR A 140 -22.25 -5.43 -7.06
N SER A 141 -22.25 -6.75 -7.29
CA SER A 141 -21.13 -7.47 -7.93
C SER A 141 -20.75 -6.86 -9.28
N LYS A 142 -21.71 -6.28 -10.01
CA LYS A 142 -21.45 -5.60 -11.28
C LYS A 142 -20.63 -4.33 -11.10
N GLU A 143 -20.97 -3.47 -10.12
CA GLU A 143 -20.22 -2.26 -9.83
C GLU A 143 -18.81 -2.59 -9.33
N ILE A 144 -18.70 -3.61 -8.47
CA ILE A 144 -17.43 -4.15 -7.99
C ILE A 144 -16.55 -4.59 -9.18
N ALA A 145 -17.10 -5.39 -10.10
CA ALA A 145 -16.38 -5.83 -11.29
C ALA A 145 -15.96 -4.65 -12.19
N GLN A 146 -16.80 -3.63 -12.33
CA GLN A 146 -16.48 -2.43 -13.11
C GLN A 146 -15.32 -1.64 -12.49
N VAL A 147 -15.33 -1.40 -11.18
CA VAL A 147 -14.20 -0.74 -10.48
C VAL A 147 -12.92 -1.55 -10.65
N GLY A 148 -12.97 -2.86 -10.41
CA GLY A 148 -11.81 -3.75 -10.60
C GLY A 148 -11.28 -3.72 -12.04
N SER A 149 -12.17 -3.76 -13.03
CA SER A 149 -11.78 -3.69 -14.44
C SER A 149 -11.10 -2.35 -14.79
N ILE A 150 -11.64 -1.22 -14.32
CA ILE A 150 -11.08 0.12 -14.60
C ILE A 150 -9.69 0.25 -13.97
N SER A 151 -9.53 -0.11 -12.71
CA SER A 151 -8.23 -0.07 -12.03
C SER A 151 -7.23 -1.03 -12.68
N ALA A 152 -7.69 -2.18 -13.19
CA ALA A 152 -6.88 -3.12 -13.97
C ALA A 152 -6.66 -2.70 -15.45
N ASN A 153 -6.71 -1.41 -15.80
CA ASN A 153 -6.54 -0.91 -17.16
C ASN A 153 -7.56 -1.47 -18.18
N SER A 154 -8.82 -1.57 -17.77
CA SER A 154 -9.96 -2.11 -18.56
C SER A 154 -9.87 -3.62 -18.82
N ASP A 155 -9.22 -4.36 -17.91
CA ASP A 155 -9.19 -5.82 -17.94
C ASP A 155 -10.45 -6.39 -17.24
N GLU A 156 -11.43 -6.81 -18.06
CA GLU A 156 -12.72 -7.34 -17.55
C GLU A 156 -12.55 -8.65 -16.79
N GLN A 157 -11.54 -9.47 -17.12
CA GLN A 157 -11.30 -10.75 -16.43
C GLN A 157 -10.82 -10.50 -14.99
N VAL A 158 -9.96 -9.51 -14.79
CA VAL A 158 -9.50 -9.11 -13.46
C VAL A 158 -10.66 -8.58 -12.62
N GLY A 159 -11.51 -7.72 -13.20
CA GLY A 159 -12.68 -7.22 -12.49
C GLY A 159 -13.65 -8.34 -12.08
N ALA A 160 -13.91 -9.29 -12.97
CA ALA A 160 -14.81 -10.41 -12.72
C ALA A 160 -14.29 -11.33 -11.61
N ILE A 161 -13.01 -11.70 -11.62
CA ILE A 161 -12.42 -12.59 -10.59
C ILE A 161 -12.39 -11.94 -9.21
N ILE A 162 -12.17 -10.61 -9.13
CA ILE A 162 -12.23 -9.87 -7.87
C ILE A 162 -13.66 -9.83 -7.32
N ALA A 163 -14.66 -9.57 -8.17
CA ALA A 163 -16.06 -9.58 -7.76
C ALA A 163 -16.50 -10.98 -7.28
N GLU A 164 -16.09 -12.05 -7.98
CA GLU A 164 -16.33 -13.43 -7.54
C GLU A 164 -15.66 -13.74 -6.21
N ALA A 165 -14.41 -13.30 -6.02
CA ALA A 165 -13.70 -13.47 -4.76
C ALA A 165 -14.44 -12.78 -3.60
N MET A 166 -14.87 -11.53 -3.78
CA MET A 166 -15.65 -10.79 -2.78
C MET A 166 -17.02 -11.40 -2.50
N GLU A 167 -17.64 -12.03 -3.48
CA GLU A 167 -18.91 -12.75 -3.28
C GLU A 167 -18.70 -13.99 -2.40
N LYS A 168 -17.59 -14.72 -2.59
CA LYS A 168 -17.28 -15.94 -1.84
C LYS A 168 -16.87 -15.68 -0.38
N VAL A 169 -16.02 -14.68 -0.14
CA VAL A 169 -15.48 -14.40 1.21
C VAL A 169 -16.16 -13.22 1.92
N GLY A 170 -17.08 -12.53 1.23
CA GLY A 170 -17.72 -11.32 1.73
C GLY A 170 -16.93 -10.05 1.42
N LYS A 171 -17.59 -8.88 1.54
CA LYS A 171 -17.01 -7.57 1.21
C LYS A 171 -15.78 -7.22 2.07
N GLU A 172 -15.76 -7.68 3.31
CA GLU A 172 -14.64 -7.51 4.25
C GLU A 172 -13.71 -8.73 4.32
N GLY A 173 -13.97 -9.73 3.48
CA GLY A 173 -13.20 -10.96 3.42
C GLY A 173 -11.77 -10.76 2.97
N VAL A 174 -10.89 -11.67 3.36
CA VAL A 174 -9.48 -11.62 3.00
C VAL A 174 -9.30 -12.18 1.58
N ILE A 175 -8.69 -11.39 0.71
CA ILE A 175 -8.32 -11.78 -0.64
C ILE A 175 -6.83 -11.53 -0.80
N THR A 176 -6.09 -12.54 -1.24
CA THR A 176 -4.65 -12.48 -1.52
C THR A 176 -4.38 -12.78 -2.99
N VAL A 177 -3.22 -12.34 -3.47
CA VAL A 177 -2.80 -12.54 -4.87
C VAL A 177 -1.49 -13.31 -4.88
N GLU A 178 -1.48 -14.48 -5.52
CA GLU A 178 -0.31 -15.35 -5.62
C GLU A 178 0.06 -15.62 -7.08
N ASP A 179 1.28 -16.11 -7.29
CA ASP A 179 1.74 -16.56 -8.60
C ASP A 179 1.04 -17.87 -8.96
N GLY A 180 0.34 -17.89 -10.09
CA GLY A 180 -0.27 -19.09 -10.65
C GLY A 180 0.73 -19.96 -11.38
N LYS A 181 0.31 -21.18 -11.68
CA LYS A 181 1.11 -22.14 -12.48
C LYS A 181 0.56 -22.32 -13.90
N SER A 182 -0.61 -21.76 -14.16
CA SER A 182 -1.32 -21.81 -15.45
C SER A 182 -1.14 -20.49 -16.22
N LEU A 183 -1.67 -20.43 -17.45
CA LEU A 183 -1.72 -19.20 -18.24
C LEU A 183 -2.92 -18.33 -17.88
N GLU A 184 -3.93 -18.91 -17.25
CA GLU A 184 -5.17 -18.25 -16.87
C GLU A 184 -5.17 -17.93 -15.38
N ASN A 185 -5.95 -16.93 -14.99
CA ASN A 185 -6.16 -16.60 -13.59
C ASN A 185 -7.12 -17.62 -12.96
N GLU A 186 -6.83 -18.05 -11.75
CA GLU A 186 -7.65 -19.00 -10.99
C GLU A 186 -8.03 -18.41 -9.64
N LEU A 187 -9.21 -18.79 -9.12
CA LEU A 187 -9.69 -18.39 -7.80
C LEU A 187 -9.89 -19.62 -6.92
N ASP A 188 -9.12 -19.71 -5.86
CA ASP A 188 -9.30 -20.70 -4.80
C ASP A 188 -9.80 -20.03 -3.51
N VAL A 189 -10.64 -20.74 -2.75
CA VAL A 189 -11.00 -20.33 -1.40
C VAL A 189 -10.45 -21.40 -0.45
N VAL A 190 -9.64 -20.96 0.49
CA VAL A 190 -8.94 -21.83 1.44
C VAL A 190 -9.23 -21.42 2.88
N GLU A 191 -9.01 -22.35 3.82
CA GLU A 191 -9.08 -22.04 5.24
C GLU A 191 -8.01 -21.01 5.61
N GLY A 192 -8.40 -19.97 6.34
CA GLY A 192 -7.46 -18.91 6.69
C GLY A 192 -8.12 -17.78 7.46
N MET A 193 -7.30 -16.87 7.97
CA MET A 193 -7.78 -15.66 8.63
C MET A 193 -6.75 -14.55 8.62
N GLN A 194 -7.23 -13.31 8.78
CA GLN A 194 -6.40 -12.14 9.01
C GLN A 194 -6.70 -11.52 10.37
N PHE A 195 -5.66 -11.00 11.03
CA PHE A 195 -5.81 -10.23 12.26
C PHE A 195 -4.88 -8.99 12.26
N ASP A 196 -5.30 -7.96 13.03
CA ASP A 196 -4.68 -6.64 13.07
C ASP A 196 -3.47 -6.63 14.00
N ARG A 197 -2.39 -7.25 13.60
CA ARG A 197 -1.07 -7.16 14.22
C ARG A 197 -0.02 -7.47 13.16
N GLY A 198 0.94 -6.58 13.00
CA GLY A 198 2.06 -6.76 12.08
C GLY A 198 3.34 -7.20 12.78
N TYR A 199 4.42 -7.24 12.02
CA TYR A 199 5.74 -7.63 12.53
C TYR A 199 6.25 -6.67 13.61
N LEU A 200 6.93 -7.22 14.63
CA LEU A 200 7.52 -6.44 15.72
C LEU A 200 8.81 -5.70 15.32
N SER A 201 9.40 -6.05 14.19
CA SER A 201 10.60 -5.40 13.70
C SER A 201 10.61 -5.38 12.16
N PRO A 202 10.91 -4.23 11.53
CA PRO A 202 11.06 -4.15 10.07
C PRO A 202 12.22 -5.01 9.53
N TYR A 203 13.14 -5.45 10.38
CA TYR A 203 14.22 -6.37 9.99
C TYR A 203 13.75 -7.79 9.70
N PHE A 204 12.48 -8.10 9.93
CA PHE A 204 11.87 -9.36 9.51
C PHE A 204 11.41 -9.35 8.04
N ILE A 205 11.34 -8.18 7.40
CA ILE A 205 10.91 -8.03 6.01
C ILE A 205 11.85 -8.81 5.09
N ASN A 206 11.28 -9.66 4.24
CA ASN A 206 12.00 -10.40 3.20
C ASN A 206 11.49 -10.06 1.79
N ASP A 207 10.34 -9.40 1.68
CA ASP A 207 9.84 -8.76 0.46
C ASP A 207 9.87 -7.24 0.64
N ALA A 208 10.96 -6.62 0.18
CA ALA A 208 11.17 -5.19 0.34
C ALA A 208 10.24 -4.35 -0.55
N GLU A 209 9.76 -4.88 -1.67
CA GLU A 209 8.85 -4.17 -2.58
C GLU A 209 7.48 -3.98 -1.93
N LYS A 210 6.95 -5.04 -1.33
CA LYS A 210 5.65 -5.04 -0.65
C LYS A 210 5.72 -4.69 0.84
N GLN A 211 6.92 -4.51 1.38
CA GLN A 211 7.15 -4.29 2.82
C GLN A 211 6.54 -5.41 3.70
N LEU A 212 6.63 -6.65 3.24
CA LEU A 212 6.07 -7.84 3.87
C LEU A 212 7.16 -8.79 4.36
N ALA A 213 6.82 -9.57 5.39
CA ALA A 213 7.50 -10.80 5.73
C ALA A 213 6.63 -11.98 5.30
N ALA A 214 7.02 -12.67 4.22
CA ALA A 214 6.32 -13.83 3.69
C ALA A 214 7.01 -15.12 4.13
N LEU A 215 6.24 -16.05 4.71
CA LEU A 215 6.70 -17.33 5.22
C LEU A 215 5.97 -18.47 4.49
N ASP A 216 6.70 -19.32 3.77
CA ASP A 216 6.15 -20.49 3.10
C ASP A 216 6.32 -21.73 3.97
N ASN A 217 5.25 -22.49 4.18
CA ASN A 217 5.17 -23.66 5.05
C ASN A 217 5.72 -23.42 6.47
N PRO A 218 5.35 -22.32 7.15
CA PRO A 218 5.85 -22.02 8.47
C PRO A 218 5.26 -22.92 9.55
N PHE A 219 6.02 -23.06 10.64
CA PHE A 219 5.47 -23.41 11.93
C PHE A 219 4.92 -22.17 12.62
N VAL A 220 3.91 -22.33 13.49
CA VAL A 220 3.28 -21.26 14.26
C VAL A 220 3.35 -21.59 15.75
N LEU A 221 4.10 -20.79 16.49
CA LEU A 221 4.17 -20.89 17.95
C LEU A 221 3.17 -19.90 18.55
N LEU A 222 2.27 -20.40 19.37
CA LEU A 222 1.24 -19.62 20.08
C LEU A 222 1.52 -19.62 21.57
N PHE A 223 1.75 -18.42 22.13
CA PHE A 223 2.05 -18.26 23.55
C PHE A 223 1.19 -17.16 24.20
N ASP A 224 0.61 -17.43 25.35
CA ASP A 224 -0.34 -16.52 26.01
C ASP A 224 0.30 -15.40 26.84
N LYS A 225 1.63 -15.44 27.04
CA LYS A 225 2.40 -14.46 27.80
C LYS A 225 3.46 -13.76 26.97
N LYS A 226 4.18 -12.85 27.61
CA LYS A 226 5.34 -12.16 27.00
C LYS A 226 6.56 -13.07 26.95
N ILE A 227 7.38 -12.86 25.91
CA ILE A 227 8.65 -13.54 25.73
C ILE A 227 9.76 -12.46 25.77
N SER A 228 10.50 -12.42 26.86
CA SER A 228 11.62 -11.47 27.05
C SER A 228 12.98 -12.18 27.08
N ASN A 229 13.00 -13.45 27.55
CA ASN A 229 14.21 -14.24 27.70
C ASN A 229 14.32 -15.26 26.56
N ILE A 230 15.41 -15.19 25.81
CA ILE A 230 15.65 -16.09 24.68
C ILE A 230 15.83 -17.55 25.13
N ARG A 231 16.28 -17.79 26.35
CA ARG A 231 16.54 -19.15 26.87
C ARG A 231 15.29 -20.00 26.88
N ASP A 232 14.12 -19.40 27.13
CA ASP A 232 12.84 -20.10 27.17
C ASP A 232 12.43 -20.61 25.78
N LEU A 233 12.88 -19.94 24.71
CA LEU A 233 12.64 -20.31 23.31
C LEU A 233 13.68 -21.28 22.73
N LEU A 234 14.89 -21.38 23.34
CA LEU A 234 15.98 -22.16 22.74
C LEU A 234 15.58 -23.61 22.35
N PRO A 235 14.87 -24.38 23.21
CA PRO A 235 14.51 -25.75 22.86
C PRO A 235 13.65 -25.86 21.59
N VAL A 236 12.73 -24.91 21.40
CA VAL A 236 11.89 -24.84 20.18
C VAL A 236 12.70 -24.38 18.98
N LEU A 237 13.51 -23.35 19.12
CA LEU A 237 14.34 -22.81 18.04
C LEU A 237 15.35 -23.84 17.51
N GLU A 238 15.94 -24.67 18.39
CA GLU A 238 16.83 -25.77 17.99
C GLU A 238 16.12 -26.86 17.21
N GLN A 239 14.87 -27.16 17.55
CA GLN A 239 14.05 -28.11 16.81
C GLN A 239 13.70 -27.54 15.42
N ILE A 240 13.27 -26.28 15.34
CA ILE A 240 12.95 -25.58 14.09
C ILE A 240 14.17 -25.49 13.15
N ALA A 241 15.35 -25.15 13.69
CA ALA A 241 16.57 -25.07 12.92
C ALA A 241 16.90 -26.37 12.18
N LYS A 242 16.61 -27.53 12.77
CA LYS A 242 16.79 -28.84 12.14
C LYS A 242 15.86 -29.09 10.96
N THR A 243 14.69 -28.45 10.93
CA THR A 243 13.70 -28.61 9.86
C THR A 243 13.95 -27.69 8.67
N SER A 244 14.75 -26.63 8.84
CA SER A 244 14.95 -25.54 7.87
C SER A 244 13.66 -24.81 7.46
N ARG A 245 12.54 -25.03 8.16
CA ARG A 245 11.26 -24.35 7.92
C ARG A 245 11.20 -23.04 8.72
N PRO A 246 10.48 -22.02 8.21
CA PRO A 246 10.29 -20.77 8.93
C PRO A 246 9.39 -20.95 10.17
N LEU A 247 9.51 -20.00 11.11
CA LEU A 247 8.70 -19.95 12.33
C LEU A 247 8.04 -18.59 12.47
N LEU A 248 6.71 -18.57 12.64
CA LEU A 248 5.99 -17.43 13.16
C LEU A 248 5.76 -17.59 14.66
N ILE A 249 6.10 -16.58 15.44
CA ILE A 249 5.85 -16.51 16.88
C ILE A 249 4.73 -15.51 17.12
N ILE A 250 3.62 -15.96 17.71
CA ILE A 250 2.49 -15.13 18.13
C ILE A 250 2.41 -15.20 19.65
N ALA A 251 2.76 -14.10 20.31
CA ALA A 251 2.78 -14.02 21.77
C ALA A 251 2.13 -12.73 22.26
N GLU A 252 1.84 -12.60 23.56
CA GLU A 252 1.37 -11.32 24.09
C GLU A 252 2.30 -10.16 23.68
N ASP A 253 3.60 -10.38 23.82
CA ASP A 253 4.66 -9.51 23.30
C ASP A 253 5.95 -10.32 23.15
N VAL A 254 6.86 -9.89 22.27
CA VAL A 254 8.23 -10.39 22.21
C VAL A 254 9.16 -9.19 22.29
N GLU A 255 9.96 -9.12 23.34
CA GLU A 255 10.72 -7.91 23.66
C GLU A 255 12.15 -8.22 24.14
N GLY A 256 12.97 -7.18 24.29
CA GLY A 256 14.30 -7.27 24.89
C GLY A 256 15.26 -8.19 24.15
N GLU A 257 15.95 -9.06 24.91
CA GLU A 257 16.95 -9.99 24.39
C GLU A 257 16.36 -11.02 23.41
N ALA A 258 15.13 -11.47 23.66
CA ALA A 258 14.46 -12.43 22.79
C ALA A 258 14.25 -11.85 21.39
N LEU A 259 13.66 -10.66 21.28
CA LEU A 259 13.43 -10.01 19.98
C LEU A 259 14.75 -9.72 19.25
N ALA A 260 15.74 -9.16 19.96
CA ALA A 260 17.04 -8.85 19.36
C ALA A 260 17.72 -10.10 18.78
N THR A 261 17.68 -11.21 19.51
CA THR A 261 18.28 -12.47 19.07
C THR A 261 17.55 -13.05 17.87
N LEU A 262 16.22 -13.02 17.83
CA LEU A 262 15.43 -13.46 16.67
C LEU A 262 15.77 -12.64 15.42
N VAL A 263 15.84 -11.31 15.55
CA VAL A 263 16.22 -10.41 14.45
C VAL A 263 17.62 -10.73 13.94
N VAL A 264 18.61 -10.89 14.81
CA VAL A 264 19.99 -11.20 14.40
C VAL A 264 20.08 -12.54 13.68
N ASN A 265 19.38 -13.58 14.17
CA ASN A 265 19.38 -14.90 13.53
C ASN A 265 18.68 -14.87 12.17
N ASN A 266 17.59 -14.10 12.04
CA ASN A 266 16.90 -13.91 10.78
C ASN A 266 17.80 -13.18 9.75
N LEU A 267 18.45 -12.09 10.13
CA LEU A 267 19.38 -11.34 9.27
C LEU A 267 20.59 -12.19 8.82
N ARG A 268 21.07 -13.08 9.68
CA ARG A 268 22.15 -14.01 9.35
C ARG A 268 21.72 -15.21 8.50
N GLY A 269 20.41 -15.37 8.27
CA GLY A 269 19.86 -16.51 7.54
C GLY A 269 19.98 -17.85 8.28
N ILE A 270 20.31 -17.83 9.57
CA ILE A 270 20.44 -19.05 10.40
C ILE A 270 19.06 -19.63 10.69
N LEU A 271 18.08 -18.76 10.97
CA LEU A 271 16.72 -19.14 11.29
C LEU A 271 15.76 -18.11 10.72
N LYS A 272 14.85 -18.53 9.85
CA LYS A 272 13.81 -17.67 9.31
C LYS A 272 12.68 -17.55 10.34
N THR A 273 12.66 -16.45 11.07
CA THR A 273 11.65 -16.21 12.12
C THR A 273 11.01 -14.84 11.97
N VAL A 274 9.72 -14.76 12.31
CA VAL A 274 9.00 -13.49 12.47
C VAL A 274 8.27 -13.56 13.80
N ALA A 275 8.21 -12.44 14.50
CA ALA A 275 7.44 -12.30 15.74
C ALA A 275 6.38 -11.22 15.58
N VAL A 276 5.17 -11.52 16.05
CA VAL A 276 4.01 -10.61 16.07
C VAL A 276 3.33 -10.64 17.44
N LYS A 277 2.62 -9.56 17.78
CA LYS A 277 1.77 -9.56 18.97
C LYS A 277 0.49 -10.34 18.72
N ALA A 278 0.03 -11.06 19.74
CA ALA A 278 -1.28 -11.68 19.69
C ALA A 278 -2.39 -10.63 19.59
N PRO A 279 -3.44 -10.89 18.77
CA PRO A 279 -4.56 -9.97 18.65
C PRO A 279 -5.43 -9.94 19.90
N GLY A 280 -6.04 -8.79 20.19
CA GLY A 280 -6.92 -8.58 21.34
C GLY A 280 -6.19 -8.36 22.66
N PHE A 281 -6.95 -8.28 23.75
CA PHE A 281 -6.47 -8.05 25.12
C PHE A 281 -7.23 -8.94 26.10
N GLY A 282 -6.57 -9.35 27.21
CA GLY A 282 -7.19 -10.16 28.26
C GLY A 282 -7.79 -11.47 27.72
N ASP A 283 -9.01 -11.78 28.13
CA ASP A 283 -9.70 -13.03 27.73
C ASP A 283 -9.98 -13.11 26.23
N ARG A 284 -10.16 -11.97 25.56
CA ARG A 284 -10.30 -11.94 24.09
C ARG A 284 -9.03 -12.38 23.40
N ARG A 285 -7.85 -11.98 23.90
CA ARG A 285 -6.57 -12.46 23.36
C ARG A 285 -6.45 -13.96 23.47
N LYS A 286 -6.80 -14.54 24.62
CA LYS A 286 -6.79 -16.00 24.81
C LYS A 286 -7.75 -16.70 23.83
N ALA A 287 -8.94 -16.14 23.66
CA ALA A 287 -9.92 -16.67 22.72
C ALA A 287 -9.44 -16.62 21.27
N MET A 288 -8.80 -15.52 20.85
CA MET A 288 -8.26 -15.38 19.50
C MET A 288 -7.03 -16.27 19.27
N LEU A 289 -6.16 -16.44 20.27
CA LEU A 289 -5.06 -17.41 20.19
C LEU A 289 -5.60 -18.83 20.01
N GLN A 290 -6.69 -19.19 20.70
CA GLN A 290 -7.35 -20.48 20.53
C GLN A 290 -7.96 -20.65 19.13
N ASP A 291 -8.55 -19.58 18.57
CA ASP A 291 -9.07 -19.59 17.20
C ASP A 291 -7.95 -19.84 16.18
N ILE A 292 -6.79 -19.17 16.36
CA ILE A 292 -5.61 -19.39 15.52
C ILE A 292 -5.04 -20.80 15.71
N ALA A 293 -5.04 -21.34 16.94
CA ALA A 293 -4.59 -22.70 17.22
C ALA A 293 -5.42 -23.73 16.45
N ILE A 294 -6.74 -23.60 16.50
CA ILE A 294 -7.66 -24.49 15.78
C ILE A 294 -7.46 -24.38 14.27
N LEU A 295 -7.31 -23.15 13.74
CA LEU A 295 -7.09 -22.91 12.33
C LEU A 295 -5.77 -23.52 11.82
N THR A 296 -4.72 -23.49 12.63
CA THR A 296 -3.38 -23.95 12.24
C THR A 296 -3.06 -25.38 12.69
N GLY A 297 -3.96 -26.01 13.44
CA GLY A 297 -3.77 -27.35 14.02
C GLY A 297 -2.71 -27.38 15.13
N GLY A 298 -2.47 -26.25 15.81
CA GLY A 298 -1.53 -26.14 16.91
C GLY A 298 -2.19 -26.06 18.28
N THR A 299 -1.38 -25.83 19.29
CA THR A 299 -1.80 -25.69 20.69
C THR A 299 -1.32 -24.36 21.26
N VAL A 300 -2.17 -23.65 22.00
CA VAL A 300 -1.74 -22.47 22.75
C VAL A 300 -0.92 -22.92 23.95
N ILE A 301 0.35 -22.53 23.98
CA ILE A 301 1.22 -22.81 25.11
C ILE A 301 0.87 -21.83 26.23
N SER A 302 0.36 -22.36 27.33
CA SER A 302 -0.06 -21.63 28.53
C SER A 302 0.23 -22.45 29.78
N GLU A 303 0.73 -21.78 30.81
CA GLU A 303 0.93 -22.40 32.11
C GLU A 303 -0.38 -22.82 32.77
N GLU A 304 -1.50 -22.16 32.40
CA GLU A 304 -2.84 -22.53 32.90
C GLU A 304 -3.25 -23.97 32.50
N VAL A 305 -2.76 -24.43 31.33
CA VAL A 305 -2.98 -25.79 30.85
C VAL A 305 -1.77 -26.71 31.10
N GLY A 306 -0.79 -26.24 31.87
CA GLY A 306 0.39 -27.03 32.26
C GLY A 306 1.49 -27.11 31.19
N LEU A 307 1.41 -26.29 30.13
CA LEU A 307 2.41 -26.22 29.08
C LEU A 307 3.39 -25.05 29.33
N SER A 308 4.66 -25.25 29.01
CA SER A 308 5.69 -24.20 29.07
C SER A 308 6.54 -24.18 27.81
N LEU A 309 7.09 -23.02 27.45
CA LEU A 309 7.94 -22.87 26.26
C LEU A 309 9.14 -23.81 26.26
N GLU A 310 9.74 -24.03 27.41
CA GLU A 310 10.91 -24.93 27.57
C GLU A 310 10.60 -26.40 27.22
N LYS A 311 9.34 -26.81 27.33
CA LYS A 311 8.89 -28.18 27.07
C LYS A 311 8.16 -28.31 25.73
N ALA A 312 7.95 -27.22 25.01
CA ALA A 312 7.23 -27.23 23.76
C ALA A 312 7.98 -28.06 22.70
N THR A 313 7.23 -28.79 21.92
CA THR A 313 7.71 -29.66 20.84
C THR A 313 7.12 -29.22 19.50
N LEU A 314 7.61 -29.77 18.39
CA LEU A 314 7.06 -29.49 17.07
C LEU A 314 5.58 -29.92 16.92
N GLU A 315 5.12 -30.86 17.73
CA GLU A 315 3.74 -31.35 17.73
C GLU A 315 2.76 -30.31 18.32
N ASP A 316 3.26 -29.42 19.18
CA ASP A 316 2.47 -28.35 19.77
C ASP A 316 2.31 -27.16 18.82
N LEU A 317 3.15 -27.08 17.77
CA LEU A 317 3.17 -25.95 16.85
C LEU A 317 2.10 -26.10 15.76
N GLY A 318 1.39 -25.02 15.52
CA GLY A 318 0.52 -24.91 14.35
C GLY A 318 1.32 -24.84 13.04
N GLN A 319 0.64 -25.03 11.92
CA GLN A 319 1.22 -24.98 10.59
C GLN A 319 0.25 -24.30 9.60
N ALA A 320 0.81 -23.70 8.57
CA ALA A 320 0.05 -23.17 7.44
C ALA A 320 0.86 -23.33 6.16
N LYS A 321 0.20 -23.27 5.01
CA LYS A 321 0.88 -23.27 3.72
C LYS A 321 1.66 -21.99 3.49
N ARG A 322 1.07 -20.84 3.86
CA ARG A 322 1.71 -19.53 3.72
C ARG A 322 1.21 -18.57 4.80
N ILE A 323 2.09 -17.69 5.27
CA ILE A 323 1.71 -16.57 6.14
C ILE A 323 2.36 -15.29 5.61
N GLU A 324 1.56 -14.23 5.49
CA GLU A 324 2.01 -12.90 5.08
C GLU A 324 1.85 -11.93 6.25
N ILE A 325 2.93 -11.30 6.64
CA ILE A 325 2.97 -10.38 7.78
C ILE A 325 3.37 -8.99 7.26
N GLY A 326 2.43 -8.06 7.30
CA GLY A 326 2.64 -6.66 7.01
C GLY A 326 3.00 -5.86 8.25
N LYS A 327 2.99 -4.53 8.09
CA LYS A 327 3.22 -3.59 9.18
C LYS A 327 2.10 -3.59 10.22
N GLU A 328 0.85 -3.76 9.79
CA GLU A 328 -0.34 -3.62 10.63
C GLU A 328 -1.16 -4.91 10.76
N ASN A 329 -0.92 -5.91 9.92
CA ASN A 329 -1.73 -7.12 9.86
C ASN A 329 -0.90 -8.38 9.62
N THR A 330 -1.48 -9.53 9.95
CA THR A 330 -0.96 -10.87 9.67
C THR A 330 -2.07 -11.71 9.05
N THR A 331 -1.80 -12.30 7.88
CA THR A 331 -2.71 -13.16 7.14
C THR A 331 -2.19 -14.59 7.12
N ILE A 332 -2.97 -15.52 7.66
CA ILE A 332 -2.72 -16.97 7.61
C ILE A 332 -3.51 -17.52 6.43
N ILE A 333 -2.84 -18.20 5.52
CA ILE A 333 -3.41 -18.73 4.28
C ILE A 333 -3.23 -20.24 4.30
N ASP A 334 -4.34 -20.97 4.12
CA ASP A 334 -4.37 -22.44 4.10
C ASP A 334 -3.74 -23.03 5.36
N GLY A 335 -4.41 -22.79 6.51
CA GLY A 335 -4.04 -23.37 7.81
C GLY A 335 -4.28 -24.89 7.83
N PHE A 336 -3.42 -25.64 8.53
CA PHE A 336 -3.50 -27.11 8.56
C PHE A 336 -4.39 -27.66 9.67
N GLY A 337 -5.30 -26.81 10.20
CA GLY A 337 -6.31 -27.23 11.14
C GLY A 337 -7.36 -28.16 10.52
N ASP A 338 -8.01 -28.94 11.36
CA ASP A 338 -9.11 -29.80 10.93
C ASP A 338 -10.37 -28.95 10.68
N ALA A 339 -10.92 -29.01 9.45
CA ALA A 339 -12.10 -28.27 9.05
C ALA A 339 -13.32 -28.54 9.97
N ALA A 340 -13.47 -29.77 10.46
CA ALA A 340 -14.55 -30.10 11.39
C ALA A 340 -14.39 -29.39 12.75
N LEU A 341 -13.14 -29.21 13.22
CA LEU A 341 -12.87 -28.48 14.46
C LEU A 341 -13.07 -26.97 14.27
N ILE A 342 -12.74 -26.44 13.09
CA ILE A 342 -12.99 -25.03 12.73
C ILE A 342 -14.50 -24.77 12.71
N GLU A 343 -15.28 -25.64 12.06
CA GLU A 343 -16.73 -25.52 12.00
C GLU A 343 -17.39 -25.62 13.37
N ALA A 344 -16.92 -26.57 14.20
CA ALA A 344 -17.37 -26.70 15.58
C ALA A 344 -17.10 -25.43 16.40
N ARG A 345 -15.90 -24.84 16.23
CA ARG A 345 -15.53 -23.58 16.89
C ARG A 345 -16.41 -22.42 16.46
N VAL A 346 -16.71 -22.30 15.18
CA VAL A 346 -17.66 -21.31 14.65
C VAL A 346 -19.04 -21.50 15.28
N GLY A 347 -19.50 -22.74 15.43
CA GLY A 347 -20.74 -23.08 16.10
C GLY A 347 -20.77 -22.65 17.59
N GLU A 348 -19.67 -22.87 18.32
CA GLU A 348 -19.53 -22.42 19.72
C GLU A 348 -19.61 -20.89 19.82
N ILE A 349 -18.93 -20.15 18.94
CA ILE A 349 -18.94 -18.69 18.97
C ILE A 349 -20.34 -18.16 18.63
N ARG A 350 -21.07 -18.79 17.70
CA ARG A 350 -22.46 -18.43 17.39
C ARG A 350 -23.37 -18.60 18.60
N GLN A 351 -23.22 -19.69 19.36
CA GLN A 351 -23.95 -19.87 20.61
C GLN A 351 -23.62 -18.78 21.65
N GLN A 352 -22.35 -18.35 21.72
CA GLN A 352 -21.97 -17.24 22.60
C GLN A 352 -22.63 -15.90 22.17
N ILE A 353 -22.81 -15.66 20.87
CA ILE A 353 -23.54 -14.48 20.35
C ILE A 353 -24.99 -14.49 20.84
N ASP A 354 -25.66 -15.65 20.80
CA ASP A 354 -27.06 -15.79 21.18
C ASP A 354 -27.29 -15.51 22.68
N VAL A 355 -26.33 -15.81 23.55
CA VAL A 355 -26.43 -15.58 25.00
C VAL A 355 -25.78 -14.27 25.46
N ALA A 356 -25.04 -13.57 24.61
CA ALA A 356 -24.41 -12.30 24.94
C ALA A 356 -25.47 -11.20 25.15
N THR A 357 -25.30 -10.43 26.22
CA THR A 357 -26.22 -9.35 26.59
C THR A 357 -25.75 -7.96 26.11
N SER A 358 -24.47 -7.80 25.86
CA SER A 358 -23.84 -6.57 25.38
C SER A 358 -23.76 -6.53 23.87
N ASP A 359 -24.25 -5.46 23.24
CA ASP A 359 -24.14 -5.29 21.78
C ASP A 359 -22.69 -5.25 21.33
N TYR A 360 -21.80 -4.64 22.13
CA TYR A 360 -20.36 -4.65 21.88
C TYR A 360 -19.75 -6.06 21.90
N ASP A 361 -20.14 -6.92 22.83
CA ASP A 361 -19.65 -8.29 22.88
C ASP A 361 -20.19 -9.11 21.71
N LYS A 362 -21.46 -8.90 21.33
CA LYS A 362 -22.05 -9.51 20.13
C LYS A 362 -21.27 -9.13 18.87
N GLU A 363 -20.97 -7.86 18.69
CA GLU A 363 -20.18 -7.35 17.57
C GLU A 363 -18.81 -8.03 17.51
N LYS A 364 -18.09 -8.10 18.63
CA LYS A 364 -16.76 -8.74 18.69
C LYS A 364 -16.78 -10.25 18.49
N LEU A 365 -17.83 -10.92 18.89
CA LEU A 365 -18.04 -12.34 18.58
C LEU A 365 -18.39 -12.55 17.10
N GLN A 366 -19.19 -11.65 16.50
CA GLN A 366 -19.50 -11.68 15.07
C GLN A 366 -18.24 -11.47 14.21
N GLU A 367 -17.35 -10.54 14.59
CA GLU A 367 -16.04 -10.37 13.93
C GLU A 367 -15.21 -11.67 13.96
N ARG A 368 -15.20 -12.39 15.08
CA ARG A 368 -14.48 -13.67 15.18
C ARG A 368 -15.08 -14.75 14.28
N VAL A 369 -16.41 -14.83 14.23
CA VAL A 369 -17.08 -15.74 13.29
C VAL A 369 -16.72 -15.41 11.85
N ALA A 370 -16.80 -14.15 11.48
CA ALA A 370 -16.47 -13.69 10.13
C ALA A 370 -15.01 -14.04 9.74
N LYS A 371 -14.06 -13.86 10.67
CA LYS A 371 -12.65 -14.19 10.45
C LYS A 371 -12.39 -15.70 10.31
N LEU A 372 -13.09 -16.54 11.05
CA LEU A 372 -12.91 -18.01 11.00
C LEU A 372 -13.69 -18.66 9.85
N ALA A 373 -14.95 -18.23 9.63
CA ALA A 373 -15.84 -18.86 8.66
C ALA A 373 -15.65 -18.33 7.23
N GLY A 374 -15.09 -17.14 7.07
CA GLY A 374 -14.94 -16.48 5.77
C GLY A 374 -13.84 -17.08 4.91
N GLY A 375 -12.83 -17.70 5.49
CA GLY A 375 -11.67 -18.19 4.78
C GLY A 375 -10.85 -17.07 4.12
N VAL A 376 -9.96 -17.45 3.22
CA VAL A 376 -9.14 -16.56 2.39
C VAL A 376 -9.35 -16.92 0.93
N ALA A 377 -9.75 -15.93 0.11
CA ALA A 377 -9.77 -16.09 -1.33
C ALA A 377 -8.36 -15.84 -1.88
N VAL A 378 -7.83 -16.77 -2.64
CA VAL A 378 -6.51 -16.70 -3.27
C VAL A 378 -6.69 -16.57 -4.77
N ILE A 379 -6.37 -15.38 -5.30
CA ILE A 379 -6.32 -15.15 -6.75
C ILE A 379 -4.93 -15.55 -7.24
N LYS A 380 -4.87 -16.61 -8.04
CA LYS A 380 -3.64 -17.09 -8.68
C LYS A 380 -3.55 -16.47 -10.06
N VAL A 381 -2.54 -15.64 -10.27
CA VAL A 381 -2.36 -14.91 -11.53
C VAL A 381 -1.59 -15.77 -12.53
N GLY A 382 -2.17 -15.96 -13.72
CA GLY A 382 -1.56 -16.73 -14.80
C GLY A 382 -0.82 -15.84 -15.82
N ALA A 383 0.38 -16.28 -16.25
CA ALA A 383 1.13 -15.61 -17.31
C ALA A 383 2.15 -16.55 -17.99
N ALA A 384 2.62 -16.14 -19.19
CA ALA A 384 3.58 -16.90 -19.96
C ALA A 384 5.03 -16.68 -19.52
N THR A 385 5.34 -15.54 -18.89
CA THR A 385 6.69 -15.16 -18.45
C THR A 385 6.66 -14.55 -17.05
N GLU A 386 7.78 -14.61 -16.32
CA GLU A 386 7.90 -13.99 -14.99
C GLU A 386 7.69 -12.47 -15.02
N VAL A 387 8.11 -11.78 -16.08
CA VAL A 387 7.93 -10.33 -16.23
C VAL A 387 6.45 -10.00 -16.40
N GLU A 388 5.72 -10.77 -17.24
CA GLU A 388 4.28 -10.61 -17.42
C GLU A 388 3.52 -10.98 -16.14
N MET A 389 3.94 -12.04 -15.44
CA MET A 389 3.36 -12.48 -14.18
C MET A 389 3.38 -11.35 -13.15
N LYS A 390 4.54 -10.72 -13.00
CA LYS A 390 4.71 -9.64 -12.03
C LYS A 390 3.84 -8.43 -12.38
N GLU A 391 3.83 -8.00 -13.64
CA GLU A 391 2.99 -6.89 -14.10
C GLU A 391 1.50 -7.17 -13.87
N LYS A 392 1.02 -8.37 -14.23
CA LYS A 392 -0.36 -8.77 -13.99
C LYS A 392 -0.72 -8.83 -12.52
N LYS A 393 0.19 -9.33 -11.67
CA LYS A 393 -0.01 -9.44 -10.24
C LYS A 393 -0.15 -8.06 -9.60
N ASP A 394 0.77 -7.12 -9.90
CA ASP A 394 0.70 -5.75 -9.42
C ASP A 394 -0.65 -5.11 -9.83
N ARG A 395 -1.09 -5.32 -11.06
CA ARG A 395 -2.37 -4.81 -11.58
C ARG A 395 -3.60 -5.42 -10.89
N VAL A 396 -3.57 -6.72 -10.56
CA VAL A 396 -4.64 -7.37 -9.80
C VAL A 396 -4.68 -6.85 -8.36
N GLU A 397 -3.52 -6.62 -7.73
CA GLU A 397 -3.42 -6.04 -6.39
C GLU A 397 -3.97 -4.60 -6.35
N ASP A 398 -3.60 -3.74 -7.31
CA ASP A 398 -4.14 -2.38 -7.44
C ASP A 398 -5.67 -2.41 -7.61
N ALA A 399 -6.17 -3.29 -8.48
CA ALA A 399 -7.60 -3.45 -8.70
C ALA A 399 -8.35 -3.94 -7.45
N LEU A 400 -7.75 -4.83 -6.67
CA LEU A 400 -8.29 -5.30 -5.39
C LEU A 400 -8.37 -4.16 -4.36
N HIS A 401 -7.32 -3.35 -4.25
CA HIS A 401 -7.30 -2.19 -3.36
C HIS A 401 -8.34 -1.15 -3.75
N ALA A 402 -8.42 -0.81 -5.04
CA ALA A 402 -9.44 0.11 -5.56
C ALA A 402 -10.86 -0.39 -5.29
N THR A 403 -11.09 -1.69 -5.46
CA THR A 403 -12.40 -2.30 -5.21
C THR A 403 -12.79 -2.23 -3.72
N ARG A 404 -11.85 -2.50 -2.81
CA ARG A 404 -12.06 -2.33 -1.38
C ARG A 404 -12.37 -0.88 -1.02
N ALA A 405 -11.61 0.07 -1.56
CA ALA A 405 -11.84 1.49 -1.36
C ALA A 405 -13.24 1.94 -1.85
N ALA A 406 -13.73 1.35 -2.96
CA ALA A 406 -15.06 1.61 -3.49
C ALA A 406 -16.18 1.04 -2.59
N VAL A 407 -15.97 -0.14 -2.02
CA VAL A 407 -16.93 -0.73 -1.05
C VAL A 407 -17.00 0.10 0.24
N GLU A 408 -15.87 0.67 0.69
CA GLU A 408 -15.82 1.48 1.93
C GLU A 408 -16.50 2.84 1.80
N GLU A 409 -16.22 3.61 0.75
CA GLU A 409 -16.66 5.01 0.61
C GLU A 409 -17.53 5.28 -0.62
N GLY A 410 -17.86 4.23 -1.37
CA GLY A 410 -18.63 4.36 -2.60
C GLY A 410 -17.79 4.78 -3.81
N VAL A 411 -18.47 5.03 -4.91
CA VAL A 411 -17.90 5.38 -6.21
C VAL A 411 -18.37 6.74 -6.70
N VAL A 412 -17.52 7.38 -7.48
CA VAL A 412 -17.81 8.65 -8.18
C VAL A 412 -17.57 8.48 -9.68
N ALA A 413 -18.01 9.44 -10.48
CA ALA A 413 -17.70 9.48 -11.90
C ALA A 413 -16.19 9.54 -12.14
N GLY A 414 -15.64 8.56 -12.83
CA GLY A 414 -14.22 8.39 -13.08
C GLY A 414 -13.65 9.34 -14.12
N GLY A 415 -12.38 9.12 -14.48
CA GLY A 415 -11.71 9.90 -15.52
C GLY A 415 -11.45 11.37 -15.15
N GLY A 416 -11.43 11.72 -13.86
CA GLY A 416 -11.26 13.07 -13.36
C GLY A 416 -12.54 13.93 -13.36
N VAL A 417 -13.68 13.37 -13.74
CA VAL A 417 -14.96 14.09 -13.83
C VAL A 417 -15.47 14.51 -12.44
N ALA A 418 -15.35 13.65 -11.44
CA ALA A 418 -15.79 13.94 -10.08
C ALA A 418 -15.12 15.20 -9.50
N LEU A 419 -13.81 15.37 -9.70
CA LEU A 419 -13.07 16.57 -9.29
C LEU A 419 -13.60 17.83 -9.99
N LEU A 420 -13.93 17.74 -11.28
CA LEU A 420 -14.50 18.87 -12.02
C LEU A 420 -15.92 19.23 -11.53
N ARG A 421 -16.72 18.25 -11.15
CA ARG A 421 -18.05 18.51 -10.57
C ARG A 421 -17.97 19.11 -9.18
N ALA A 422 -17.08 18.58 -8.34
CA ALA A 422 -16.88 19.06 -6.98
C ALA A 422 -16.42 20.54 -6.92
N ARG A 423 -15.76 21.05 -7.98
CA ARG A 423 -15.30 22.46 -8.01
C ARG A 423 -16.40 23.49 -7.84
N ALA A 424 -17.67 23.15 -8.05
CA ALA A 424 -18.80 24.05 -7.77
C ALA A 424 -18.88 24.43 -6.28
N ALA A 425 -18.42 23.56 -5.36
CA ALA A 425 -18.36 23.85 -3.94
C ALA A 425 -17.39 25.00 -3.60
N LEU A 426 -16.36 25.24 -4.43
CA LEU A 426 -15.37 26.29 -4.22
C LEU A 426 -15.96 27.69 -4.27
N ALA A 427 -17.07 27.91 -4.98
CA ALA A 427 -17.76 29.18 -5.01
C ALA A 427 -18.37 29.60 -3.65
N LYS A 428 -18.49 28.67 -2.71
CA LYS A 428 -19.03 28.88 -1.37
C LYS A 428 -17.95 29.02 -0.29
N VAL A 429 -16.66 28.91 -0.67
CA VAL A 429 -15.56 28.96 0.29
C VAL A 429 -15.32 30.41 0.71
N GLU A 430 -15.51 30.70 1.99
CA GLU A 430 -15.21 32.00 2.56
C GLU A 430 -13.71 32.11 2.90
N THR A 431 -13.09 33.19 2.46
CA THR A 431 -11.69 33.49 2.68
C THR A 431 -11.53 34.78 3.47
N ALA A 432 -10.40 34.96 4.14
CA ALA A 432 -10.15 36.13 4.99
C ALA A 432 -9.43 37.28 4.21
N ASN A 433 -8.78 36.97 3.11
CA ASN A 433 -7.99 37.93 2.32
C ASN A 433 -7.74 37.42 0.89
N ALA A 434 -7.19 38.30 0.04
CA ALA A 434 -6.89 38.01 -1.36
C ALA A 434 -5.88 36.87 -1.58
N ASP A 435 -4.95 36.65 -0.64
CA ASP A 435 -3.96 35.57 -0.75
C ASP A 435 -4.63 34.19 -0.51
N GLN A 436 -5.61 34.12 0.41
CA GLN A 436 -6.45 32.92 0.58
C GLN A 436 -7.34 32.68 -0.64
N ASP A 437 -7.91 33.76 -1.24
CA ASP A 437 -8.66 33.64 -2.50
C ASP A 437 -7.79 33.05 -3.60
N ALA A 438 -6.55 33.51 -3.73
CA ALA A 438 -5.58 32.95 -4.68
C ALA A 438 -5.30 31.47 -4.38
N GLY A 439 -5.24 31.05 -3.12
CA GLY A 439 -5.13 29.66 -2.71
C GLY A 439 -6.28 28.81 -3.24
N VAL A 440 -7.51 29.29 -3.15
CA VAL A 440 -8.69 28.63 -3.72
C VAL A 440 -8.59 28.54 -5.24
N GLN A 441 -8.12 29.59 -5.93
CA GLN A 441 -7.94 29.61 -7.39
C GLN A 441 -6.86 28.62 -7.85
N ILE A 442 -5.79 28.40 -7.06
CA ILE A 442 -4.78 27.37 -7.32
C ILE A 442 -5.44 26.00 -7.40
N VAL A 443 -6.24 25.64 -6.40
CA VAL A 443 -6.94 24.34 -6.36
C VAL A 443 -7.97 24.22 -7.49
N LEU A 444 -8.74 25.29 -7.76
CA LEU A 444 -9.71 25.33 -8.85
C LEU A 444 -9.10 24.95 -10.21
N ARG A 445 -7.86 25.40 -10.47
CA ARG A 445 -7.12 25.05 -11.69
C ARG A 445 -6.51 23.66 -11.62
N ALA A 446 -5.94 23.31 -10.47
CA ALA A 446 -5.24 22.04 -10.29
C ALA A 446 -6.13 20.82 -10.49
N VAL A 447 -7.41 20.88 -10.08
CA VAL A 447 -8.36 19.75 -10.21
C VAL A 447 -8.73 19.39 -11.66
N GLU A 448 -8.39 20.22 -12.63
CA GLU A 448 -8.51 19.88 -14.05
C GLU A 448 -7.39 18.96 -14.54
N SER A 449 -6.26 18.93 -13.83
CA SER A 449 -5.03 18.29 -14.32
C SER A 449 -5.15 16.79 -14.54
N PRO A 450 -5.87 15.99 -13.74
CA PRO A 450 -6.05 14.57 -14.03
C PRO A 450 -6.74 14.32 -15.37
N LEU A 451 -7.89 14.96 -15.63
CA LEU A 451 -8.57 14.82 -16.91
C LEU A 451 -7.69 15.32 -18.08
N ARG A 452 -7.04 16.48 -17.90
CA ARG A 452 -6.12 17.01 -18.92
C ARG A 452 -5.00 16.03 -19.27
N GLN A 453 -4.44 15.35 -18.27
CA GLN A 453 -3.39 14.37 -18.50
C GLN A 453 -3.91 13.09 -19.17
N ILE A 454 -5.07 12.59 -18.76
CA ILE A 454 -5.74 11.44 -19.41
C ILE A 454 -5.96 11.71 -20.90
N VAL A 455 -6.52 12.88 -21.23
CA VAL A 455 -6.77 13.30 -22.63
C VAL A 455 -5.46 13.41 -23.41
N LYS A 456 -4.42 14.02 -22.80
CA LYS A 456 -3.10 14.15 -23.40
C LYS A 456 -2.47 12.78 -23.70
N ASN A 457 -2.56 11.84 -22.77
CA ASN A 457 -2.06 10.47 -22.97
C ASN A 457 -2.86 9.72 -24.07
N ALA A 458 -4.13 10.08 -24.26
CA ALA A 458 -4.97 9.55 -25.33
C ALA A 458 -4.72 10.21 -26.71
N GLY A 459 -3.89 11.27 -26.76
CA GLY A 459 -3.57 12.00 -28.00
C GLY A 459 -4.63 13.04 -28.38
N GLY A 460 -5.55 13.37 -27.46
CA GLY A 460 -6.58 14.40 -27.66
C GLY A 460 -6.12 15.80 -27.24
N GLU A 461 -6.99 16.81 -27.47
CA GLU A 461 -6.77 18.20 -27.05
C GLU A 461 -7.42 18.45 -25.68
N PRO A 462 -6.64 18.60 -24.58
CA PRO A 462 -7.17 18.66 -23.22
C PRO A 462 -8.13 19.82 -22.98
N SER A 463 -7.87 21.00 -23.56
CA SER A 463 -8.69 22.19 -23.34
C SER A 463 -10.09 22.05 -23.94
N VAL A 464 -10.21 21.42 -25.10
CA VAL A 464 -11.48 21.16 -25.77
C VAL A 464 -12.32 20.19 -24.95
N VAL A 465 -11.69 19.09 -24.50
CA VAL A 465 -12.39 18.07 -23.72
C VAL A 465 -12.85 18.60 -22.37
N VAL A 466 -11.98 19.29 -21.63
CA VAL A 466 -12.33 19.88 -20.33
C VAL A 466 -13.51 20.85 -20.46
N ASN A 467 -13.51 21.75 -21.45
CA ASN A 467 -14.60 22.68 -21.66
C ASN A 467 -15.92 21.94 -21.95
N LYS A 468 -15.89 20.92 -22.84
CA LYS A 468 -17.09 20.13 -23.17
C LYS A 468 -17.62 19.36 -21.97
N VAL A 469 -16.74 18.83 -21.11
CA VAL A 469 -17.13 18.15 -19.88
C VAL A 469 -17.75 19.16 -18.89
N LEU A 470 -17.20 20.38 -18.77
CA LEU A 470 -17.72 21.42 -17.89
C LEU A 470 -19.09 21.95 -18.30
N GLU A 471 -19.42 21.98 -19.60
CA GLU A 471 -20.76 22.32 -20.11
C GLU A 471 -21.80 21.26 -19.74
N GLY A 472 -21.37 20.01 -19.56
CA GLY A 472 -22.24 18.92 -19.17
C GLY A 472 -22.61 18.96 -17.67
N LYS A 473 -23.62 18.18 -17.28
CA LYS A 473 -24.15 18.09 -15.92
C LYS A 473 -24.05 16.65 -15.38
N GLY A 474 -24.14 16.51 -14.07
CA GLY A 474 -24.11 15.20 -13.40
C GLY A 474 -22.82 14.44 -13.71
N ASN A 475 -22.95 13.19 -14.12
CA ASN A 475 -21.82 12.31 -14.42
C ASN A 475 -21.31 12.39 -15.87
N TYR A 476 -21.80 13.37 -16.65
CA TYR A 476 -21.38 13.53 -18.05
C TYR A 476 -19.87 13.80 -18.12
N GLY A 477 -19.16 12.97 -18.89
CA GLY A 477 -17.72 13.02 -19.01
C GLY A 477 -17.21 12.50 -20.35
N TYR A 478 -15.89 12.28 -20.42
CA TYR A 478 -15.19 11.79 -21.59
C TYR A 478 -14.50 10.46 -21.27
N ASN A 479 -14.88 9.41 -21.97
CA ASN A 479 -14.23 8.11 -21.92
C ASN A 479 -13.07 8.08 -22.92
N ALA A 480 -11.84 8.24 -22.42
CA ALA A 480 -10.63 8.24 -23.22
C ALA A 480 -10.27 6.86 -23.82
N GLY A 481 -10.87 5.79 -23.35
CA GLY A 481 -10.67 4.44 -23.90
C GLY A 481 -11.21 4.29 -25.31
N ASN A 482 -12.43 4.78 -25.54
CA ASN A 482 -13.17 4.65 -26.81
C ASN A 482 -13.51 5.99 -27.48
N ASP A 483 -12.99 7.11 -26.95
CA ASP A 483 -13.18 8.47 -27.49
C ASP A 483 -14.66 8.91 -27.56
N THR A 484 -15.45 8.59 -26.52
CA THR A 484 -16.88 8.91 -26.44
C THR A 484 -17.20 9.81 -25.27
N TYR A 485 -18.33 10.52 -25.37
CA TYR A 485 -18.88 11.34 -24.30
C TYR A 485 -20.22 10.76 -23.82
N GLY A 486 -20.47 10.77 -22.53
CA GLY A 486 -21.70 10.26 -21.94
C GLY A 486 -21.68 10.27 -20.43
N ASP A 487 -22.66 9.63 -19.79
CA ASP A 487 -22.65 9.39 -18.35
C ASP A 487 -21.56 8.36 -17.99
N MET A 488 -20.58 8.79 -17.21
CA MET A 488 -19.43 7.96 -16.87
C MET A 488 -19.82 6.74 -16.06
N LEU A 489 -20.83 6.84 -15.19
CA LEU A 489 -21.31 5.69 -14.41
C LEU A 489 -21.98 4.65 -15.30
N GLU A 490 -22.81 5.10 -16.27
CA GLU A 490 -23.45 4.20 -17.24
C GLU A 490 -22.42 3.53 -18.17
N MET A 491 -21.36 4.26 -18.51
CA MET A 491 -20.25 3.74 -19.32
C MET A 491 -19.29 2.82 -18.51
N GLY A 492 -19.54 2.63 -17.22
CA GLY A 492 -18.72 1.80 -16.33
C GLY A 492 -17.38 2.43 -15.94
N VAL A 493 -17.18 3.73 -16.18
CA VAL A 493 -15.95 4.45 -15.79
C VAL A 493 -16.14 5.06 -14.41
N LEU A 494 -15.72 4.31 -13.39
CA LEU A 494 -15.94 4.59 -11.97
C LEU A 494 -14.58 4.75 -11.27
N ASP A 495 -14.48 5.76 -10.38
CA ASP A 495 -13.35 5.90 -9.47
C ASP A 495 -13.85 5.72 -8.02
N PRO A 496 -13.12 5.01 -7.15
CA PRO A 496 -13.46 4.97 -5.73
C PRO A 496 -13.37 6.38 -5.11
N ALA A 497 -14.39 6.77 -4.34
CA ALA A 497 -14.42 8.09 -3.70
C ALA A 497 -13.23 8.27 -2.75
N LYS A 498 -12.85 7.23 -2.00
CA LYS A 498 -11.70 7.20 -1.10
C LYS A 498 -10.39 7.49 -1.85
N VAL A 499 -10.19 6.88 -3.02
CA VAL A 499 -8.99 7.09 -3.86
C VAL A 499 -8.90 8.53 -4.33
N THR A 500 -9.97 9.07 -4.92
CA THR A 500 -10.02 10.44 -5.44
C THR A 500 -9.80 11.48 -4.34
N ARG A 501 -10.43 11.28 -3.18
CA ARG A 501 -10.31 12.14 -2.00
C ARG A 501 -8.89 12.12 -1.42
N SER A 502 -8.33 10.93 -1.21
CA SER A 502 -6.99 10.74 -0.64
C SER A 502 -5.91 11.34 -1.53
N ALA A 503 -6.02 11.13 -2.85
CA ALA A 503 -5.12 11.72 -3.83
C ALA A 503 -5.10 13.26 -3.73
N LEU A 504 -6.27 13.90 -3.64
CA LEU A 504 -6.38 15.35 -3.50
C LEU A 504 -5.79 15.86 -2.18
N GLN A 505 -6.12 15.19 -1.06
CA GLN A 505 -5.67 15.58 0.28
C GLN A 505 -4.15 15.48 0.43
N HIS A 506 -3.55 14.36 0.00
CA HIS A 506 -2.11 14.16 0.10
C HIS A 506 -1.33 15.10 -0.83
N ALA A 507 -1.84 15.30 -2.06
CA ALA A 507 -1.26 16.25 -3.00
C ALA A 507 -1.23 17.67 -2.42
N ALA A 508 -2.35 18.14 -1.89
CA ALA A 508 -2.46 19.49 -1.33
C ALA A 508 -1.64 19.69 -0.07
N SER A 509 -1.58 18.67 0.81
CA SER A 509 -0.79 18.71 2.04
C SER A 509 0.69 18.94 1.74
N ILE A 510 1.28 18.13 0.90
CA ILE A 510 2.70 18.24 0.55
C ILE A 510 2.97 19.49 -0.31
N ALA A 511 2.12 19.77 -1.30
CA ALA A 511 2.27 20.99 -2.11
C ALA A 511 2.20 22.27 -1.25
N GLY A 512 1.31 22.32 -0.25
CA GLY A 512 1.22 23.42 0.71
C GLY A 512 2.50 23.61 1.53
N LEU A 513 3.17 22.53 1.95
CA LEU A 513 4.48 22.58 2.61
C LEU A 513 5.56 23.10 1.66
N MET A 514 5.57 22.65 0.41
CA MET A 514 6.52 23.12 -0.60
C MET A 514 6.38 24.61 -0.89
N LEU A 515 5.14 25.11 -1.00
CA LEU A 515 4.88 26.53 -1.23
C LEU A 515 5.35 27.43 -0.08
N THR A 516 5.30 26.92 1.15
CA THR A 516 5.75 27.64 2.36
C THR A 516 7.26 27.49 2.65
N THR A 517 7.98 26.67 1.87
CA THR A 517 9.42 26.47 2.02
C THR A 517 10.21 27.66 1.46
N ASP A 518 11.15 28.19 2.25
CA ASP A 518 12.04 29.28 1.86
C ASP A 518 13.53 28.92 1.98
N CYS A 519 13.86 27.86 2.71
CA CYS A 519 15.22 27.38 2.92
C CYS A 519 15.28 25.86 2.78
N MET A 520 16.32 25.36 2.13
CA MET A 520 16.63 23.92 2.09
C MET A 520 18.07 23.69 2.52
N ILE A 521 18.29 22.60 3.28
CA ILE A 521 19.60 22.26 3.86
C ILE A 521 19.97 20.85 3.40
N ALA A 522 21.08 20.75 2.66
CA ALA A 522 21.62 19.47 2.18
C ALA A 522 22.98 19.16 2.78
N GLU A 523 23.33 17.89 2.85
CA GLU A 523 24.70 17.47 3.21
C GLU A 523 25.64 17.68 2.04
N ILE A 524 26.80 18.30 2.28
CA ILE A 524 27.85 18.35 1.27
C ILE A 524 28.49 16.95 1.18
N PRO A 525 28.57 16.34 -0.02
CA PRO A 525 29.25 15.07 -0.19
C PRO A 525 30.70 15.21 0.29
N GLU A 526 31.15 14.35 1.19
CA GLU A 526 32.56 14.22 1.48
C GLU A 526 33.24 13.60 0.24
N ASP A 527 34.21 14.28 -0.35
CA ASP A 527 35.13 13.66 -1.31
C ASP A 527 35.88 12.53 -0.55
N LYS A 528 35.38 11.31 -0.63
CA LYS A 528 36.15 10.17 -0.18
C LYS A 528 37.39 10.12 -1.06
N PRO A 529 38.60 10.30 -0.51
CA PRO A 529 39.80 10.11 -1.29
C PRO A 529 39.72 8.71 -1.90
N ALA A 530 39.91 8.62 -3.22
CA ALA A 530 39.99 7.35 -3.91
C ALA A 530 41.00 6.49 -3.15
N MET A 531 40.57 5.32 -2.67
CA MET A 531 41.52 4.35 -2.10
C MET A 531 42.59 4.14 -3.17
N PRO A 532 43.88 4.30 -2.87
CA PRO A 532 44.91 3.99 -3.83
C PRO A 532 44.75 2.52 -4.21
N ASP A 533 44.65 2.31 -5.50
CA ASP A 533 44.59 1.01 -6.13
C ASP A 533 45.84 0.19 -5.69
N MET A 534 45.65 -0.71 -4.72
CA MET A 534 46.70 -1.66 -4.29
C MET A 534 46.85 -2.79 -5.32
N GLY A 535 46.86 -2.45 -6.58
CA GLY A 535 47.23 -3.31 -7.70
C GLY A 535 48.71 -3.17 -8.01
N GLY A 536 49.59 -3.95 -7.37
CA GLY A 536 50.96 -3.93 -7.76
C GLY A 536 51.97 -4.47 -6.75
N MET A 537 51.73 -5.65 -6.17
CA MET A 537 52.82 -6.38 -5.53
C MET A 537 52.64 -7.90 -5.72
N GLY A 538 52.68 -8.27 -6.98
CA GLY A 538 52.82 -9.63 -7.42
C GLY A 538 54.10 -9.77 -8.26
N GLY A 539 55.23 -10.12 -7.65
CA GLY A 539 56.40 -10.35 -8.46
C GLY A 539 57.70 -10.39 -7.66
N MET A 540 57.89 -11.38 -6.82
CA MET A 540 59.25 -11.88 -6.53
C MET A 540 59.16 -13.32 -6.00
N GLY A 541 58.94 -14.22 -6.93
CA GLY A 541 59.21 -15.64 -6.77
C GLY A 541 60.49 -15.96 -7.47
N GLY A 542 61.37 -16.68 -6.84
CA GLY A 542 62.43 -17.32 -7.55
C GLY A 542 63.78 -17.22 -6.88
N MET A 543 64.16 -18.21 -6.17
CA MET A 543 65.47 -18.90 -6.11
C MET A 543 65.43 -19.82 -4.90
N GLY A 544 65.44 -21.07 -5.00
CA GLY A 544 66.27 -21.96 -5.75
C GLY A 544 67.15 -22.75 -4.83
N GLY A 545 66.96 -24.00 -4.73
CA GLY A 545 67.93 -25.07 -4.77
C GLY A 545 68.79 -25.37 -3.56
N MET A 546 68.89 -26.67 -3.34
CA MET A 546 69.96 -27.45 -2.74
C MET A 546 69.97 -27.56 -1.20
N MET A 547 69.62 -28.62 -0.70
CA MET A 547 70.16 -29.92 -0.43
C MET A 547 69.13 -30.79 0.29
#